data_bb8c3d55a99ea45a765e93d712d781ff
#
_entry.id   bb8c3d55a99ea45a765e93d712d781ff
#
_cell.length_a   1.000
_cell.length_b   1.000
_cell.length_c   1.000
_cell.angle_alpha   90.00
_cell.angle_beta   90.00
_cell.angle_gamma   90.00
#
_symmetry.space_group_name_H-M   'P 1'
#
loop_
_entity.id
_entity.type
_entity.pdbx_description
1 polymer ?
#
loop_
_entity_poly.entity_id
_entity_poly.type
_entity_poly.pdbx_seq_one_letter_code
_entity_poly.pdbx_strand_id
1 'polypeptide(L)'
;MRKNPIIKHFLILTFLAMAVLSCNNDDDGGSQSGENIVELAIANPNLSTLVEALEITDLVTTLEGPGPFTVLAPTNAAFDLFLATGNFASINDVPVDVLEQVLLNHVIGSQINAANFVTLSRNYAETLADGPTTATKLSLYFNATGAAIEFNGASKVIDADVLASNGVIHTVDTVIDFPTVMTFITNDINFQQLTTALTTATPGTDFAALLSGTGPFTVFAPAEIAFDALLATDDNWDTVSDIDEDLLTAVLQHHVSNGNLRSGSFTDESTVTTLEGDDITFSLSLGLITITDGSGNSEIVLAVADIQAANGVIHLITEVMIPDTTN
;
A
#
# COMPACT_ATOMS: atom_id res chain seq x y z
N MET A 1 4.94 43.32 -20.78
CA MET A 1 4.10 42.51 -19.90
C MET A 1 4.99 41.41 -19.30
N ARG A 2 5.29 41.49 -18.01
CA ARG A 2 6.17 40.52 -17.34
C ARG A 2 5.34 39.37 -16.84
N LYS A 3 5.61 38.15 -17.30
CA LYS A 3 5.05 36.90 -16.73
C LYS A 3 5.96 36.49 -15.57
N ASN A 4 5.41 36.45 -14.37
CA ASN A 4 6.07 35.87 -13.20
C ASN A 4 5.89 34.35 -13.26
N PRO A 5 6.94 33.54 -13.08
CA PRO A 5 6.79 32.12 -12.86
C PRO A 5 6.39 31.86 -11.40
N ILE A 6 5.31 31.14 -11.21
CA ILE A 6 4.88 30.63 -9.89
C ILE A 6 5.79 29.44 -9.58
N ILE A 7 6.76 29.64 -8.71
CA ILE A 7 7.58 28.56 -8.15
C ILE A 7 6.70 27.82 -7.12
N LYS A 8 6.20 26.66 -7.49
CA LYS A 8 5.58 25.74 -6.54
C LYS A 8 6.68 25.10 -5.70
N HIS A 9 6.73 25.45 -4.42
CA HIS A 9 7.63 24.83 -3.45
C HIS A 9 7.14 23.42 -3.15
N PHE A 10 7.86 22.43 -3.65
CA PHE A 10 7.71 21.03 -3.27
C PHE A 10 8.45 20.85 -1.94
N LEU A 11 7.70 20.61 -0.87
CA LEU A 11 8.25 20.43 0.48
C LEU A 11 8.77 18.99 0.60
N ILE A 12 10.08 18.80 0.43
CA ILE A 12 10.76 17.56 0.78
C ILE A 12 10.81 17.50 2.31
N LEU A 13 10.06 16.58 2.91
CA LEU A 13 10.06 16.34 4.35
C LEU A 13 11.28 15.48 4.70
N THR A 14 12.43 16.12 4.94
CA THR A 14 13.57 15.48 5.58
C THR A 14 13.29 15.29 7.06
N PHE A 15 13.24 14.04 7.50
CA PHE A 15 13.12 13.65 8.91
C PHE A 15 14.38 14.12 9.67
N LEU A 16 14.27 15.23 10.39
CA LEU A 16 15.29 15.71 11.32
C LEU A 16 14.95 15.17 12.71
N ALA A 17 15.77 14.24 13.20
CA ALA A 17 15.68 13.76 14.58
C ALA A 17 16.00 14.91 15.55
N MET A 18 15.00 15.47 16.20
CA MET A 18 15.18 16.39 17.33
C MET A 18 15.17 15.60 18.63
N ALA A 19 16.33 15.51 19.27
CA ALA A 19 16.43 15.14 20.66
C ALA A 19 15.83 16.27 21.51
N VAL A 20 14.71 16.03 22.15
CA VAL A 20 14.14 16.94 23.16
C VAL A 20 14.61 16.52 24.56
N LEU A 21 15.34 17.44 25.20
CA LEU A 21 15.60 17.34 26.64
C LEU A 21 14.30 17.50 27.42
N SER A 22 14.10 16.56 28.33
CA SER A 22 13.04 16.53 29.32
C SER A 22 13.05 17.76 30.22
N CYS A 23 11.92 18.42 30.36
CA CYS A 23 11.55 19.15 31.54
C CYS A 23 10.23 18.58 32.06
N ASN A 24 10.26 18.10 33.31
CA ASN A 24 9.07 17.68 34.06
C ASN A 24 8.08 18.86 34.18
N ASN A 25 6.84 18.61 33.76
CA ASN A 25 5.66 19.24 34.34
C ASN A 25 4.56 18.19 34.41
N ASP A 26 4.09 17.92 35.59
CA ASP A 26 2.91 17.13 35.88
C ASP A 26 1.69 17.82 35.29
N ASP A 27 1.08 17.23 34.27
CA ASP A 27 -0.31 17.48 33.88
C ASP A 27 -0.88 16.22 33.23
N ASP A 28 -2.07 15.84 33.66
CA ASP A 28 -2.87 14.66 33.38
C ASP A 28 -2.93 14.25 31.91
N GLY A 29 -1.93 13.54 31.44
CA GLY A 29 -1.96 12.74 30.22
C GLY A 29 -2.13 11.28 30.60
N GLY A 30 -3.06 10.58 29.94
CA GLY A 30 -3.42 9.19 30.19
C GLY A 30 -2.21 8.32 30.53
N SER A 31 -2.29 7.67 31.67
CA SER A 31 -1.25 6.82 32.24
C SER A 31 -0.89 5.75 31.21
N GLN A 32 0.32 5.81 30.65
CA GLN A 32 0.88 4.67 29.93
C GLN A 32 0.86 3.49 30.90
N SER A 33 0.09 2.45 30.61
CA SER A 33 0.11 1.24 31.44
C SER A 33 1.56 0.73 31.44
N GLY A 34 2.07 0.24 32.58
CA GLY A 34 3.39 -0.40 32.60
C GLY A 34 3.41 -1.71 31.81
N GLU A 35 2.26 -2.16 31.32
CA GLU A 35 2.06 -3.39 30.56
C GLU A 35 2.46 -3.19 29.09
N ASN A 36 3.09 -4.21 28.53
CA ASN A 36 3.42 -4.25 27.11
C ASN A 36 2.22 -4.70 26.25
N ILE A 37 2.39 -4.67 24.93
CA ILE A 37 1.35 -5.04 23.96
C ILE A 37 0.81 -6.45 24.20
N VAL A 38 1.70 -7.42 24.51
CA VAL A 38 1.31 -8.82 24.71
C VAL A 38 0.52 -8.99 25.99
N GLU A 39 0.96 -8.35 27.09
CA GLU A 39 0.24 -8.38 28.37
C GLU A 39 -1.16 -7.79 28.25
N LEU A 40 -1.32 -6.68 27.54
CA LEU A 40 -2.63 -6.08 27.25
C LEU A 40 -3.50 -6.96 26.37
N ALA A 41 -2.92 -7.64 25.38
CA ALA A 41 -3.65 -8.59 24.54
C ALA A 41 -4.14 -9.80 25.34
N ILE A 42 -3.30 -10.35 26.23
CA ILE A 42 -3.67 -11.46 27.14
C ILE A 42 -4.80 -11.04 28.10
N ALA A 43 -4.78 -9.81 28.59
CA ALA A 43 -5.81 -9.29 29.50
C ALA A 43 -7.17 -9.07 28.79
N ASN A 44 -7.22 -9.05 27.45
CA ASN A 44 -8.45 -8.84 26.68
C ASN A 44 -9.03 -10.16 26.14
N PRO A 45 -10.16 -10.66 26.68
CA PRO A 45 -10.75 -11.92 26.24
C PRO A 45 -11.17 -11.96 24.75
N ASN A 46 -11.40 -10.79 24.14
CA ASN A 46 -11.75 -10.70 22.72
C ASN A 46 -10.56 -10.90 21.78
N LEU A 47 -9.34 -10.96 22.32
CA LEU A 47 -8.08 -11.13 21.59
C LEU A 47 -7.42 -12.49 21.87
N SER A 48 -8.14 -13.45 22.50
CA SER A 48 -7.56 -14.74 22.87
C SER A 48 -7.04 -15.56 21.69
N THR A 49 -7.70 -15.51 20.53
CA THR A 49 -7.24 -16.17 19.30
C THR A 49 -5.97 -15.49 18.75
N LEU A 50 -5.85 -14.15 18.85
CA LEU A 50 -4.61 -13.45 18.52
C LEU A 50 -3.45 -13.91 19.41
N VAL A 51 -3.67 -14.04 20.73
CA VAL A 51 -2.66 -14.52 21.67
C VAL A 51 -2.21 -15.94 21.32
N GLU A 52 -3.16 -16.85 21.05
CA GLU A 52 -2.84 -18.22 20.61
C GLU A 52 -2.03 -18.20 19.29
N ALA A 53 -2.39 -17.37 18.32
CA ALA A 53 -1.65 -17.21 17.07
C ALA A 53 -0.22 -16.70 17.29
N LEU A 54 -0.03 -15.73 18.19
CA LEU A 54 1.30 -15.23 18.56
C LEU A 54 2.17 -16.31 19.23
N GLU A 55 1.58 -17.18 20.04
CA GLU A 55 2.28 -18.30 20.68
C GLU A 55 2.70 -19.36 19.63
N ILE A 56 1.83 -19.71 18.67
CA ILE A 56 2.12 -20.67 17.59
C ILE A 56 3.30 -20.20 16.72
N THR A 57 3.41 -18.90 16.51
CA THR A 57 4.41 -18.29 15.60
C THR A 57 5.67 -17.78 16.30
N ASP A 58 5.81 -17.99 17.62
CA ASP A 58 6.91 -17.45 18.46
C ASP A 58 7.06 -15.91 18.42
N LEU A 59 6.02 -15.18 17.95
CA LEU A 59 6.05 -13.71 17.87
C LEU A 59 5.85 -12.99 19.21
N VAL A 60 5.49 -13.72 20.28
CA VAL A 60 5.37 -13.17 21.64
C VAL A 60 6.63 -12.39 22.02
N THR A 61 7.80 -13.02 21.92
CA THR A 61 9.09 -12.40 22.27
C THR A 61 9.40 -11.15 21.42
N THR A 62 9.00 -11.15 20.15
CA THR A 62 9.18 -10.01 19.25
C THR A 62 8.34 -8.81 19.71
N LEU A 63 7.07 -9.04 20.06
CA LEU A 63 6.14 -7.99 20.48
C LEU A 63 6.28 -7.59 21.95
N GLU A 64 6.97 -8.35 22.79
CA GLU A 64 7.46 -7.94 24.11
C GLU A 64 8.69 -7.03 24.02
N GLY A 65 9.34 -6.98 22.86
CA GLY A 65 10.51 -6.15 22.60
C GLY A 65 10.28 -4.64 22.78
N PRO A 66 11.36 -3.86 22.66
CA PRO A 66 11.34 -2.44 23.07
C PRO A 66 10.51 -1.53 22.14
N GLY A 67 9.96 -2.00 21.04
CA GLY A 67 9.15 -1.16 20.13
C GLY A 67 9.87 0.11 19.62
N PRO A 68 9.14 1.18 19.28
CA PRO A 68 7.68 1.28 19.35
C PRO A 68 6.96 0.50 18.24
N PHE A 69 5.79 -0.07 18.57
CA PHE A 69 4.95 -0.78 17.63
C PHE A 69 3.54 -0.17 17.54
N THR A 70 2.90 -0.34 16.42
CA THR A 70 1.44 -0.26 16.28
C THR A 70 0.95 -1.65 15.92
N VAL A 71 0.08 -2.22 16.74
CA VAL A 71 -0.54 -3.52 16.48
C VAL A 71 -2.00 -3.32 16.14
N LEU A 72 -2.38 -3.75 14.93
CA LEU A 72 -3.76 -3.84 14.48
C LEU A 72 -4.29 -5.21 14.92
N ALA A 73 -4.94 -5.28 16.08
CA ALA A 73 -5.31 -6.52 16.75
C ALA A 73 -6.68 -7.05 16.27
N PRO A 74 -6.76 -8.13 15.47
CA PRO A 74 -8.03 -8.72 15.06
C PRO A 74 -8.73 -9.36 16.26
N THR A 75 -10.05 -9.17 16.33
CA THR A 75 -10.87 -9.86 17.34
C THR A 75 -10.96 -11.36 17.06
N ASN A 76 -11.43 -12.15 18.06
CA ASN A 76 -11.74 -13.57 17.86
C ASN A 76 -12.74 -13.76 16.70
N ALA A 77 -13.75 -12.90 16.58
CA ALA A 77 -14.71 -12.95 15.48
C ALA A 77 -14.06 -12.67 14.09
N ALA A 78 -13.06 -11.80 14.06
CA ALA A 78 -12.27 -11.54 12.84
C ALA A 78 -11.47 -12.80 12.43
N PHE A 79 -10.89 -13.52 13.39
CA PHE A 79 -10.21 -14.79 13.13
C PHE A 79 -11.18 -15.89 12.72
N ASP A 80 -12.38 -15.98 13.32
CA ASP A 80 -13.41 -16.94 12.90
C ASP A 80 -13.74 -16.76 11.41
N LEU A 81 -13.88 -15.52 10.95
CA LEU A 81 -14.13 -15.21 9.55
C LEU A 81 -12.94 -15.58 8.65
N PHE A 82 -11.71 -15.25 9.06
CA PHE A 82 -10.48 -15.61 8.36
C PHE A 82 -10.36 -17.13 8.18
N LEU A 83 -10.56 -17.89 9.24
CA LEU A 83 -10.50 -19.35 9.21
C LEU A 83 -11.58 -19.95 8.30
N ALA A 84 -12.81 -19.43 8.36
CA ALA A 84 -13.90 -19.89 7.50
C ALA A 84 -13.60 -19.62 6.01
N THR A 85 -13.04 -18.46 5.68
CA THR A 85 -12.68 -18.08 4.31
C THR A 85 -11.52 -18.94 3.78
N GLY A 86 -10.53 -19.23 4.62
CA GLY A 86 -9.37 -20.08 4.30
C GLY A 86 -9.68 -21.58 4.33
N ASN A 87 -10.90 -21.97 4.72
CA ASN A 87 -11.29 -23.37 4.95
C ASN A 87 -10.44 -24.10 6.01
N PHE A 88 -10.00 -23.39 7.04
CA PHE A 88 -9.32 -23.95 8.20
C PHE A 88 -10.31 -24.25 9.32
N ALA A 89 -10.16 -25.37 10.00
CA ALA A 89 -11.05 -25.73 11.12
C ALA A 89 -10.66 -25.00 12.43
N SER A 90 -9.39 -24.62 12.56
CA SER A 90 -8.85 -23.90 13.72
C SER A 90 -7.60 -23.11 13.32
N ILE A 91 -7.14 -22.22 14.20
CA ILE A 91 -5.89 -21.45 13.99
C ILE A 91 -4.66 -22.36 13.88
N ASN A 92 -4.69 -23.54 14.51
CA ASN A 92 -3.62 -24.55 14.48
C ASN A 92 -3.52 -25.27 13.13
N ASP A 93 -4.53 -25.16 12.25
CA ASP A 93 -4.51 -25.75 10.90
C ASP A 93 -3.90 -24.80 9.88
N VAL A 94 -3.70 -23.53 10.22
CA VAL A 94 -3.02 -22.55 9.35
C VAL A 94 -1.52 -22.87 9.33
N PRO A 95 -0.87 -22.98 8.14
CA PRO A 95 0.58 -23.15 8.08
C PRO A 95 1.30 -22.04 8.87
N VAL A 96 2.26 -22.41 9.71
CA VAL A 96 2.89 -21.50 10.68
C VAL A 96 3.56 -20.32 10.00
N ASP A 97 4.22 -20.55 8.87
CA ASP A 97 4.87 -19.53 8.03
C ASP A 97 3.85 -18.53 7.46
N VAL A 98 2.69 -19.00 7.03
CA VAL A 98 1.59 -18.13 6.57
C VAL A 98 1.03 -17.32 7.73
N LEU A 99 0.75 -17.96 8.86
CA LEU A 99 0.21 -17.30 10.05
C LEU A 99 1.17 -16.24 10.58
N GLU A 100 2.48 -16.53 10.63
CA GLU A 100 3.51 -15.56 11.01
C GLU A 100 3.46 -14.31 10.13
N GLN A 101 3.45 -14.48 8.82
CA GLN A 101 3.41 -13.34 7.89
C GLN A 101 2.09 -12.56 7.98
N VAL A 102 0.95 -13.24 8.17
CA VAL A 102 -0.35 -12.59 8.43
C VAL A 102 -0.26 -11.72 9.69
N LEU A 103 0.30 -12.25 10.79
CA LEU A 103 0.45 -11.48 12.03
C LEU A 103 1.43 -10.30 11.85
N LEU A 104 2.54 -10.50 11.17
CA LEU A 104 3.50 -9.43 10.86
C LEU A 104 2.89 -8.34 9.96
N ASN A 105 1.91 -8.70 9.10
CA ASN A 105 1.14 -7.73 8.29
C ASN A 105 0.20 -6.86 9.14
N HIS A 106 -0.06 -7.24 10.40
CA HIS A 106 -0.80 -6.45 11.37
C HIS A 106 0.08 -5.57 12.26
N VAL A 107 1.41 -5.58 12.07
CA VAL A 107 2.34 -4.84 12.91
C VAL A 107 3.08 -3.79 12.09
N ILE A 108 3.07 -2.55 12.57
CA ILE A 108 3.84 -1.43 12.02
C ILE A 108 4.96 -1.12 13.01
N GLY A 109 6.20 -0.97 12.53
CA GLY A 109 7.40 -0.73 13.33
C GLY A 109 7.54 0.71 13.87
N SER A 110 6.43 1.39 14.08
CA SER A 110 6.36 2.74 14.66
C SER A 110 5.03 2.93 15.39
N GLN A 111 4.98 3.85 16.37
CA GLN A 111 3.73 4.16 17.06
C GLN A 111 2.91 5.18 16.27
N ILE A 112 1.71 4.79 15.84
CA ILE A 112 0.76 5.62 15.11
C ILE A 112 -0.57 5.59 15.86
N ASN A 113 -0.91 6.67 16.55
CA ASN A 113 -2.20 6.82 17.24
C ASN A 113 -3.31 7.15 16.23
N ALA A 114 -4.57 6.96 16.59
CA ALA A 114 -5.72 7.25 15.72
C ALA A 114 -5.70 8.68 15.18
N ALA A 115 -5.31 9.67 15.99
CA ALA A 115 -5.19 11.06 15.57
C ALA A 115 -4.14 11.27 14.47
N ASN A 116 -3.06 10.46 14.43
CA ASN A 116 -2.06 10.50 13.37
C ASN A 116 -2.62 9.95 12.06
N PHE A 117 -3.35 8.84 12.08
CA PHE A 117 -4.05 8.33 10.90
C PHE A 117 -5.03 9.36 10.34
N VAL A 118 -5.82 10.01 11.19
CA VAL A 118 -6.76 11.07 10.78
C VAL A 118 -6.03 12.26 10.16
N THR A 119 -4.90 12.68 10.72
CA THR A 119 -4.08 13.79 10.18
C THR A 119 -3.52 13.46 8.81
N LEU A 120 -3.07 12.22 8.60
CA LEU A 120 -2.56 11.75 7.31
C LEU A 120 -3.67 11.46 6.30
N SER A 121 -4.92 11.34 6.77
CA SER A 121 -6.14 11.09 5.99
C SER A 121 -6.13 9.78 5.22
N ARG A 122 -5.30 9.67 4.20
CA ARG A 122 -5.05 8.47 3.37
C ARG A 122 -3.56 8.39 3.08
N ASN A 123 -2.99 7.21 3.25
CA ASN A 123 -1.57 6.99 2.96
C ASN A 123 -1.25 5.49 3.06
N TYR A 124 0.03 5.18 2.93
CA TYR A 124 0.58 3.84 3.13
C TYR A 124 1.49 3.85 4.36
N ALA A 125 1.41 2.77 5.15
CA ALA A 125 2.37 2.43 6.18
C ALA A 125 3.14 1.17 5.75
N GLU A 126 4.35 0.99 6.26
CA GLU A 126 5.12 -0.24 6.07
C GLU A 126 4.84 -1.18 7.26
N THR A 127 4.48 -2.43 6.96
CA THR A 127 4.29 -3.47 7.98
C THR A 127 5.60 -4.22 8.25
N LEU A 128 5.58 -5.15 9.20
CA LEU A 128 6.71 -6.04 9.43
C LEU A 128 6.68 -7.31 8.55
N ALA A 129 5.59 -7.56 7.81
CA ALA A 129 5.49 -8.69 6.89
C ALA A 129 6.46 -8.55 5.71
N ASP A 130 7.00 -9.68 5.27
CA ASP A 130 7.92 -9.71 4.14
C ASP A 130 7.17 -9.59 2.81
N GLY A 131 7.75 -8.82 1.90
CA GLY A 131 7.30 -8.74 0.51
C GLY A 131 7.83 -9.90 -0.33
N PRO A 132 7.50 -9.93 -1.64
CA PRO A 132 7.83 -11.05 -2.52
C PRO A 132 9.32 -11.21 -2.82
N THR A 133 10.14 -10.24 -2.46
CA THR A 133 11.60 -10.28 -2.63
C THR A 133 12.31 -9.98 -1.33
N THR A 134 13.53 -10.50 -1.18
CA THR A 134 14.36 -10.35 0.03
C THR A 134 14.52 -8.87 0.42
N ALA A 135 14.36 -8.60 1.71
CA ALA A 135 14.50 -7.26 2.32
C ALA A 135 13.43 -6.24 1.87
N THR A 136 12.31 -6.67 1.32
CA THR A 136 11.14 -5.82 1.11
C THR A 136 10.10 -6.08 2.17
N LYS A 137 9.34 -5.05 2.56
CA LYS A 137 8.23 -5.14 3.49
C LYS A 137 6.94 -4.74 2.79
N LEU A 138 5.81 -5.33 3.22
CA LEU A 138 4.52 -5.02 2.63
C LEU A 138 4.05 -3.62 3.02
N SER A 139 3.43 -2.95 2.08
CA SER A 139 2.67 -1.72 2.32
C SER A 139 1.28 -2.05 2.85
N LEU A 140 0.76 -1.18 3.70
CA LEU A 140 -0.59 -1.20 4.23
C LEU A 140 -1.27 0.12 3.90
N TYR A 141 -2.24 0.10 3.01
CA TYR A 141 -3.05 1.28 2.72
C TYR A 141 -4.02 1.57 3.87
N PHE A 142 -4.16 2.83 4.26
CA PHE A 142 -5.19 3.24 5.20
C PHE A 142 -5.97 4.45 4.69
N ASN A 143 -7.25 4.48 5.06
CA ASN A 143 -8.17 5.58 4.82
C ASN A 143 -8.85 5.98 6.14
N ALA A 144 -8.57 7.18 6.61
CA ALA A 144 -9.11 7.73 7.85
C ALA A 144 -9.98 9.00 7.61
N THR A 145 -10.55 9.14 6.41
CA THR A 145 -11.42 10.28 6.06
C THR A 145 -12.87 10.06 6.42
N GLY A 146 -13.26 8.84 6.74
CA GLY A 146 -14.61 8.45 7.15
C GLY A 146 -14.83 8.47 8.65
N ALA A 147 -15.87 7.76 9.10
CA ALA A 147 -16.20 7.61 10.52
C ALA A 147 -15.27 6.62 11.25
N ALA A 148 -14.54 5.80 10.52
CA ALA A 148 -13.58 4.83 11.04
C ALA A 148 -12.27 4.90 10.25
N ILE A 149 -11.18 4.43 10.86
CA ILE A 149 -9.92 4.16 10.16
C ILE A 149 -10.08 2.78 9.53
N GLU A 150 -9.85 2.68 8.23
CA GLU A 150 -10.00 1.47 7.43
C GLU A 150 -8.66 1.10 6.77
N PHE A 151 -8.32 -0.18 6.78
CA PHE A 151 -7.10 -0.72 6.20
C PHE A 151 -7.41 -1.60 4.99
N ASN A 152 -6.70 -1.41 3.89
CA ASN A 152 -6.84 -2.14 2.62
C ASN A 152 -8.30 -2.27 2.13
N GLY A 153 -9.16 -1.30 2.49
CA GLY A 153 -10.58 -1.29 2.13
C GLY A 153 -11.45 -2.37 2.79
N ALA A 154 -10.93 -3.11 3.76
CA ALA A 154 -11.62 -4.25 4.35
C ALA A 154 -11.69 -4.19 5.88
N SER A 155 -10.59 -3.92 6.57
CA SER A 155 -10.48 -4.00 8.02
C SER A 155 -10.68 -2.63 8.67
N LYS A 156 -11.54 -2.53 9.69
CA LYS A 156 -11.85 -1.26 10.37
C LYS A 156 -11.44 -1.28 11.83
N VAL A 157 -10.92 -0.16 12.29
CA VAL A 157 -10.68 0.05 13.71
C VAL A 157 -12.02 0.16 14.43
N ILE A 158 -12.21 -0.68 15.45
CA ILE A 158 -13.40 -0.70 16.31
C ILE A 158 -13.10 -0.22 17.73
N ASP A 159 -11.85 -0.34 18.18
CA ASP A 159 -11.36 0.23 19.43
C ASP A 159 -9.93 0.73 19.20
N ALA A 160 -9.67 1.99 19.53
CA ALA A 160 -8.43 2.66 19.17
C ALA A 160 -7.64 3.10 20.41
N ASP A 161 -6.32 3.28 20.22
CA ASP A 161 -5.42 3.94 21.16
C ASP A 161 -5.31 3.25 22.54
N VAL A 162 -5.33 1.91 22.57
CA VAL A 162 -4.95 1.17 23.79
C VAL A 162 -3.42 1.27 23.92
N LEU A 163 -2.96 2.16 24.81
CA LEU A 163 -1.55 2.48 24.98
C LEU A 163 -0.84 1.40 25.79
N ALA A 164 0.28 0.91 25.26
CA ALA A 164 1.20 -0.02 25.91
C ALA A 164 2.54 0.66 26.20
N SER A 165 3.35 0.06 27.07
CA SER A 165 4.71 0.55 27.37
C SER A 165 5.65 0.54 26.15
N ASN A 166 5.38 -0.31 25.16
CA ASN A 166 6.18 -0.47 23.95
C ASN A 166 5.40 -0.18 22.63
N GLY A 167 4.25 0.50 22.72
CA GLY A 167 3.50 0.87 21.51
C GLY A 167 2.03 1.17 21.74
N VAL A 168 1.23 0.90 20.73
CA VAL A 168 -0.23 1.11 20.75
C VAL A 168 -0.95 -0.05 20.06
N ILE A 169 -2.11 -0.42 20.58
CA ILE A 169 -2.99 -1.42 19.98
C ILE A 169 -4.24 -0.71 19.43
N HIS A 170 -4.63 -1.05 18.21
CA HIS A 170 -5.94 -0.75 17.65
C HIS A 170 -6.65 -2.07 17.34
N THR A 171 -7.79 -2.31 17.97
CA THR A 171 -8.59 -3.50 17.70
C THR A 171 -9.31 -3.34 16.37
N VAL A 172 -9.23 -4.37 15.53
CA VAL A 172 -9.86 -4.37 14.20
C VAL A 172 -10.89 -5.50 14.05
N ASP A 173 -11.88 -5.26 13.19
CA ASP A 173 -13.03 -6.16 12.96
C ASP A 173 -12.75 -7.28 11.95
N THR A 174 -11.65 -7.20 11.20
CA THR A 174 -11.32 -8.15 10.14
C THR A 174 -9.80 -8.39 10.13
N VAL A 175 -9.36 -9.63 9.89
CA VAL A 175 -7.96 -9.96 9.63
C VAL A 175 -7.53 -9.30 8.31
N ILE A 176 -6.43 -8.57 8.34
CA ILE A 176 -5.87 -7.90 7.15
C ILE A 176 -5.09 -8.93 6.33
N ASP A 177 -5.68 -9.36 5.24
CA ASP A 177 -5.06 -10.30 4.31
C ASP A 177 -3.91 -9.67 3.53
N PHE A 178 -3.12 -10.49 2.84
CA PHE A 178 -2.03 -9.99 2.00
C PHE A 178 -2.57 -9.16 0.84
N PRO A 179 -2.15 -7.89 0.69
CA PRO A 179 -2.63 -7.08 -0.41
C PRO A 179 -2.01 -7.54 -1.73
N THR A 180 -2.82 -7.62 -2.77
CA THR A 180 -2.34 -7.69 -4.15
C THR A 180 -2.18 -6.28 -4.73
N VAL A 181 -1.53 -6.13 -5.88
CA VAL A 181 -1.50 -4.84 -6.58
C VAL A 181 -2.92 -4.35 -6.86
N MET A 182 -3.85 -5.28 -7.18
CA MET A 182 -5.26 -4.94 -7.40
C MET A 182 -5.97 -4.45 -6.12
N THR A 183 -5.59 -4.96 -4.95
CA THR A 183 -6.12 -4.46 -3.66
C THR A 183 -5.85 -2.96 -3.50
N PHE A 184 -4.65 -2.51 -3.79
CA PHE A 184 -4.33 -1.09 -3.69
C PHE A 184 -4.99 -0.25 -4.78
N ILE A 185 -4.99 -0.71 -6.03
CA ILE A 185 -5.61 -0.01 -7.14
C ILE A 185 -7.10 0.22 -6.88
N THR A 186 -7.82 -0.77 -6.35
CA THR A 186 -9.27 -0.65 -6.09
C THR A 186 -9.63 0.19 -4.88
N ASN A 187 -8.74 0.33 -3.91
CA ASN A 187 -9.06 0.99 -2.63
C ASN A 187 -8.46 2.39 -2.49
N ASP A 188 -7.41 2.72 -3.24
CA ASP A 188 -6.83 4.05 -3.22
C ASP A 188 -7.54 4.98 -4.22
N ILE A 189 -8.08 6.09 -3.69
CA ILE A 189 -8.81 7.10 -4.48
C ILE A 189 -7.96 7.70 -5.62
N ASN A 190 -6.63 7.62 -5.51
CA ASN A 190 -5.73 8.10 -6.55
C ASN A 190 -5.76 7.25 -7.83
N PHE A 191 -6.44 6.10 -7.82
CA PHE A 191 -6.51 5.13 -8.89
C PHE A 191 -7.94 4.82 -9.37
N GLN A 192 -8.92 5.72 -9.16
CA GLN A 192 -10.32 5.46 -9.52
C GLN A 192 -10.51 5.26 -11.02
N GLN A 193 -9.89 6.10 -11.85
CA GLN A 193 -9.94 5.95 -13.31
C GLN A 193 -9.20 4.69 -13.77
N LEU A 194 -8.04 4.39 -13.18
CA LEU A 194 -7.33 3.12 -13.43
C LEU A 194 -8.19 1.92 -13.03
N THR A 195 -8.86 1.96 -11.88
CA THR A 195 -9.81 0.91 -11.46
C THR A 195 -10.91 0.72 -12.49
N THR A 196 -11.50 1.79 -12.96
CA THR A 196 -12.56 1.74 -14.00
C THR A 196 -12.01 1.15 -15.30
N ALA A 197 -10.81 1.57 -15.74
CA ALA A 197 -10.13 1.06 -16.91
C ALA A 197 -9.92 -0.46 -16.83
N LEU A 198 -9.38 -0.95 -15.70
CA LEU A 198 -9.05 -2.36 -15.49
C LEU A 198 -10.26 -3.28 -15.25
N THR A 199 -11.41 -2.75 -14.81
CA THR A 199 -12.55 -3.59 -14.41
C THR A 199 -13.79 -3.46 -15.28
N THR A 200 -14.01 -2.31 -15.89
CA THR A 200 -15.27 -1.99 -16.59
C THR A 200 -15.06 -1.61 -18.04
N ALA A 201 -14.02 -0.84 -18.33
CA ALA A 201 -13.78 -0.30 -19.66
C ALA A 201 -13.13 -1.30 -20.62
N THR A 202 -12.51 -2.38 -20.10
CA THR A 202 -11.88 -3.45 -20.88
C THR A 202 -12.47 -4.82 -20.56
N PRO A 203 -13.75 -5.07 -20.83
CA PRO A 203 -14.43 -6.31 -20.44
C PRO A 203 -13.88 -7.58 -21.15
N GLY A 204 -13.19 -7.44 -22.28
CA GLY A 204 -12.57 -8.55 -23.01
C GLY A 204 -11.30 -9.07 -22.35
N THR A 205 -10.68 -8.30 -21.43
CA THR A 205 -9.46 -8.69 -20.71
C THR A 205 -9.70 -8.62 -19.22
N ASP A 206 -9.60 -9.77 -18.52
CA ASP A 206 -9.76 -9.81 -17.06
C ASP A 206 -8.47 -9.36 -16.35
N PHE A 207 -8.20 -8.05 -16.37
CA PHE A 207 -7.07 -7.46 -15.65
C PHE A 207 -7.18 -7.64 -14.14
N ALA A 208 -8.40 -7.65 -13.59
CA ALA A 208 -8.59 -7.85 -12.17
C ALA A 208 -8.11 -9.25 -11.73
N ALA A 209 -8.44 -10.29 -12.48
CA ALA A 209 -7.92 -11.63 -12.22
C ALA A 209 -6.41 -11.72 -12.46
N LEU A 210 -5.89 -11.10 -13.53
CA LEU A 210 -4.46 -11.06 -13.83
C LEU A 210 -3.67 -10.44 -12.67
N LEU A 211 -4.03 -9.23 -12.27
CA LEU A 211 -3.30 -8.45 -11.25
C LEU A 211 -3.58 -8.90 -9.81
N SER A 212 -4.59 -9.74 -9.59
CA SER A 212 -4.79 -10.48 -8.35
C SER A 212 -4.05 -11.81 -8.31
N GLY A 213 -3.48 -12.24 -9.42
CA GLY A 213 -2.74 -13.50 -9.56
C GLY A 213 -1.39 -13.50 -8.82
N THR A 214 -0.64 -14.59 -8.99
CA THR A 214 0.58 -14.84 -8.20
C THR A 214 1.74 -13.88 -8.49
N GLY A 215 1.79 -13.19 -9.63
CA GLY A 215 2.87 -12.25 -9.94
C GLY A 215 4.28 -12.88 -9.92
N PRO A 216 5.34 -12.14 -9.56
CA PRO A 216 5.29 -10.73 -9.21
C PRO A 216 5.12 -9.80 -10.41
N PHE A 217 4.39 -8.70 -10.18
CA PHE A 217 4.15 -7.66 -11.16
C PHE A 217 4.81 -6.33 -10.75
N THR A 218 5.16 -5.51 -11.72
CA THR A 218 5.41 -4.08 -11.54
C THR A 218 4.35 -3.32 -12.30
N VAL A 219 3.60 -2.48 -11.59
CA VAL A 219 2.54 -1.65 -12.17
C VAL A 219 2.97 -0.18 -12.10
N PHE A 220 3.10 0.45 -13.25
CA PHE A 220 3.27 1.90 -13.37
C PHE A 220 1.88 2.51 -13.44
N ALA A 221 1.34 2.91 -12.28
CA ALA A 221 -0.05 3.31 -12.13
C ALA A 221 -0.24 4.81 -12.38
N PRO A 222 -0.93 5.24 -13.43
CA PRO A 222 -1.21 6.64 -13.66
C PRO A 222 -2.14 7.20 -12.58
N ALA A 223 -1.81 8.40 -12.08
CA ALA A 223 -2.67 9.14 -11.19
C ALA A 223 -3.95 9.62 -11.90
N GLU A 224 -4.99 10.02 -11.14
CA GLU A 224 -6.23 10.57 -11.70
C GLU A 224 -5.97 11.70 -12.72
N ILE A 225 -5.08 12.63 -12.38
CA ILE A 225 -4.72 13.75 -13.27
C ILE A 225 -4.07 13.30 -14.59
N ALA A 226 -3.42 12.14 -14.62
CA ALA A 226 -2.83 11.56 -15.81
C ALA A 226 -3.91 11.10 -16.82
N PHE A 227 -4.96 10.47 -16.29
CA PHE A 227 -6.13 10.11 -17.11
C PHE A 227 -6.91 11.34 -17.57
N ASP A 228 -7.09 12.36 -16.70
CA ASP A 228 -7.72 13.62 -17.12
C ASP A 228 -6.98 14.26 -18.28
N ALA A 229 -5.64 14.23 -18.25
CA ALA A 229 -4.82 14.73 -19.36
C ALA A 229 -4.97 13.89 -20.63
N LEU A 230 -5.01 12.56 -20.52
CA LEU A 230 -5.23 11.67 -21.64
C LEU A 230 -6.61 11.93 -22.29
N LEU A 231 -7.68 11.97 -21.50
CA LEU A 231 -9.04 12.21 -21.99
C LEU A 231 -9.18 13.56 -22.71
N ALA A 232 -8.45 14.58 -22.26
CA ALA A 232 -8.44 15.89 -22.91
C ALA A 232 -7.76 15.91 -24.28
N THR A 233 -7.17 14.81 -24.75
CA THR A 233 -6.53 14.73 -26.09
C THR A 233 -7.50 14.45 -27.21
N ASP A 234 -8.72 13.96 -26.91
CA ASP A 234 -9.77 13.69 -27.90
C ASP A 234 -11.12 14.22 -27.38
N ASP A 235 -11.77 15.11 -28.14
CA ASP A 235 -13.06 15.73 -27.79
C ASP A 235 -14.23 14.72 -27.67
N ASN A 236 -14.02 13.44 -28.06
CA ASN A 236 -15.02 12.37 -27.91
C ASN A 236 -14.84 11.55 -26.64
N TRP A 237 -13.81 11.79 -25.85
CA TRP A 237 -13.53 11.06 -24.62
C TRP A 237 -13.92 11.87 -23.38
N ASP A 238 -15.10 11.59 -22.81
CA ASP A 238 -15.53 12.15 -21.52
C ASP A 238 -15.03 11.28 -20.35
N THR A 239 -14.88 9.97 -20.57
CA THR A 239 -14.46 8.97 -19.57
C THR A 239 -13.52 7.92 -20.19
N VAL A 240 -12.80 7.16 -19.37
CA VAL A 240 -11.94 6.06 -19.86
C VAL A 240 -12.73 4.98 -20.64
N SER A 241 -14.05 4.89 -20.42
CA SER A 241 -14.91 3.94 -21.15
C SER A 241 -15.26 4.40 -22.59
N ASP A 242 -14.94 5.62 -22.95
CA ASP A 242 -15.12 6.14 -24.29
C ASP A 242 -13.92 5.85 -25.20
N ILE A 243 -12.79 5.43 -24.60
CA ILE A 243 -11.60 4.98 -25.34
C ILE A 243 -11.89 3.62 -25.96
N ASP A 244 -11.46 3.42 -27.19
CA ASP A 244 -11.55 2.12 -27.87
C ASP A 244 -10.93 1.01 -27.00
N GLU A 245 -11.64 -0.12 -26.85
CA GLU A 245 -11.24 -1.19 -25.92
C GLU A 245 -9.88 -1.82 -26.28
N ASP A 246 -9.61 -2.03 -27.58
CA ASP A 246 -8.34 -2.62 -28.01
C ASP A 246 -7.18 -1.66 -27.71
N LEU A 247 -7.37 -0.36 -27.97
CA LEU A 247 -6.39 0.68 -27.64
C LEU A 247 -6.17 0.76 -26.13
N LEU A 248 -7.24 0.83 -25.33
CA LEU A 248 -7.14 0.91 -23.87
C LEU A 248 -6.47 -0.35 -23.29
N THR A 249 -6.77 -1.52 -23.84
CA THR A 249 -6.13 -2.79 -23.45
C THR A 249 -4.62 -2.75 -23.71
N ALA A 250 -4.18 -2.29 -24.88
CA ALA A 250 -2.75 -2.14 -25.17
C ALA A 250 -2.08 -1.13 -24.22
N VAL A 251 -2.71 0.02 -23.99
CA VAL A 251 -2.26 1.03 -23.04
C VAL A 251 -2.10 0.43 -21.65
N LEU A 252 -3.11 -0.29 -21.12
CA LEU A 252 -3.05 -0.89 -19.80
C LEU A 252 -1.97 -1.99 -19.68
N GLN A 253 -1.77 -2.81 -20.72
CA GLN A 253 -0.69 -3.79 -20.77
C GLN A 253 0.69 -3.11 -20.80
N HIS A 254 0.80 -1.93 -21.44
CA HIS A 254 2.02 -1.12 -21.46
C HIS A 254 2.39 -0.55 -20.08
N HIS A 255 1.43 -0.50 -19.14
CA HIS A 255 1.66 -0.08 -17.74
C HIS A 255 2.07 -1.21 -16.80
N VAL A 256 2.14 -2.44 -17.27
CA VAL A 256 2.45 -3.60 -16.44
C VAL A 256 3.69 -4.32 -16.99
N SER A 257 4.60 -4.67 -16.10
CA SER A 257 5.74 -5.52 -16.41
C SER A 257 5.83 -6.70 -15.45
N ASN A 258 6.47 -7.78 -15.88
CA ASN A 258 6.79 -8.90 -15.00
C ASN A 258 7.95 -8.53 -14.05
N GLY A 259 7.90 -9.06 -12.84
CA GLY A 259 8.92 -8.86 -11.83
C GLY A 259 8.52 -7.87 -10.75
N ASN A 260 9.26 -7.86 -9.65
CA ASN A 260 9.10 -6.90 -8.54
C ASN A 260 10.21 -5.84 -8.65
N LEU A 261 10.07 -4.93 -9.60
CA LEU A 261 11.10 -3.94 -9.96
C LEU A 261 10.94 -2.69 -9.09
N ARG A 262 11.67 -2.63 -7.99
CA ARG A 262 11.66 -1.46 -7.11
C ARG A 262 12.49 -0.31 -7.70
N SER A 263 12.15 0.90 -7.27
CA SER A 263 12.77 2.15 -7.75
C SER A 263 14.31 2.14 -7.64
N GLY A 264 14.85 1.51 -6.60
CA GLY A 264 16.30 1.35 -6.41
C GLY A 264 16.99 0.40 -7.39
N SER A 265 16.24 -0.35 -8.20
CA SER A 265 16.79 -1.23 -9.24
C SER A 265 16.92 -0.53 -10.62
N PHE A 266 16.25 0.60 -10.80
CA PHE A 266 16.33 1.35 -12.05
C PHE A 266 17.67 2.08 -12.14
N THR A 267 18.27 2.01 -13.33
CA THR A 267 19.50 2.73 -13.65
C THR A 267 19.28 3.59 -14.88
N ASP A 268 20.08 4.61 -15.04
CA ASP A 268 19.99 5.50 -16.19
C ASP A 268 20.15 4.72 -17.50
N GLU A 269 19.28 4.99 -18.47
CA GLU A 269 19.17 4.29 -19.75
C GLU A 269 18.79 2.79 -19.65
N SER A 270 18.41 2.27 -18.46
CA SER A 270 17.88 0.89 -18.37
C SER A 270 16.50 0.78 -18.99
N THR A 271 16.19 -0.39 -19.55
CA THR A 271 14.89 -0.69 -20.16
C THR A 271 14.17 -1.80 -19.43
N VAL A 272 12.84 -1.79 -19.52
CA VAL A 272 11.95 -2.83 -19.01
C VAL A 272 10.90 -3.11 -20.07
N THR A 273 10.75 -4.39 -20.43
CA THR A 273 9.70 -4.82 -21.36
C THR A 273 8.37 -4.93 -20.64
N THR A 274 7.33 -4.34 -21.20
CA THR A 274 5.96 -4.36 -20.68
C THR A 274 5.20 -5.62 -21.10
N LEU A 275 4.01 -5.85 -20.56
CA LEU A 275 3.17 -6.98 -20.99
C LEU A 275 2.62 -6.81 -22.41
N GLU A 276 2.53 -5.58 -22.88
CA GLU A 276 2.13 -5.27 -24.26
C GLU A 276 3.22 -5.71 -25.24
N GLY A 277 4.51 -5.61 -24.85
CA GLY A 277 5.67 -6.10 -25.63
C GLY A 277 6.72 -5.02 -25.89
N ASP A 278 6.37 -3.75 -25.83
CA ASP A 278 7.29 -2.64 -26.01
C ASP A 278 8.16 -2.41 -24.75
N ASP A 279 9.32 -1.85 -24.96
CA ASP A 279 10.21 -1.43 -23.89
C ASP A 279 9.91 0.00 -23.44
N ILE A 280 9.94 0.21 -22.13
CA ILE A 280 10.03 1.55 -21.51
C ILE A 280 11.46 1.79 -21.05
N THR A 281 11.96 3.03 -21.15
CA THR A 281 13.32 3.41 -20.81
C THR A 281 13.33 4.35 -19.60
N PHE A 282 14.20 4.10 -18.64
CA PHE A 282 14.34 4.97 -17.45
C PHE A 282 15.46 5.98 -17.63
N SER A 283 15.23 7.21 -17.15
CA SER A 283 16.27 8.23 -17.03
C SER A 283 16.33 8.72 -15.59
N LEU A 284 17.54 8.79 -15.04
CA LEU A 284 17.79 9.20 -13.67
C LEU A 284 18.54 10.54 -13.65
N SER A 285 17.88 11.59 -13.21
CA SER A 285 18.47 12.92 -13.14
C SER A 285 18.03 13.68 -11.89
N LEU A 286 18.98 14.25 -11.16
CA LEU A 286 18.73 15.09 -9.97
C LEU A 286 17.83 14.45 -8.91
N GLY A 287 17.85 13.10 -8.80
CA GLY A 287 17.03 12.34 -7.85
C GLY A 287 15.61 12.09 -8.33
N LEU A 288 15.27 12.44 -9.57
CA LEU A 288 14.03 12.06 -10.24
C LEU A 288 14.27 10.84 -11.12
N ILE A 289 13.27 9.98 -11.18
CA ILE A 289 13.17 8.89 -12.14
C ILE A 289 12.09 9.30 -13.14
N THR A 290 12.46 9.37 -14.40
CA THR A 290 11.53 9.58 -15.51
C THR A 290 11.50 8.37 -16.41
N ILE A 291 10.39 8.19 -17.12
CA ILE A 291 10.14 7.09 -18.05
C ILE A 291 9.95 7.68 -19.43
N THR A 292 10.60 7.09 -20.41
CA THR A 292 10.27 7.26 -21.83
C THR A 292 9.45 6.05 -22.26
N ASP A 293 8.23 6.29 -22.73
CA ASP A 293 7.29 5.25 -23.17
C ASP A 293 7.47 4.83 -24.65
N GLY A 294 6.64 3.91 -25.14
CA GLY A 294 6.68 3.42 -26.51
C GLY A 294 6.44 4.49 -27.56
N SER A 295 5.67 5.54 -27.26
CA SER A 295 5.44 6.69 -28.15
C SER A 295 6.61 7.66 -28.21
N GLY A 296 7.59 7.53 -27.30
CA GLY A 296 8.74 8.41 -27.13
C GLY A 296 8.48 9.61 -26.23
N ASN A 297 7.37 9.65 -25.48
CA ASN A 297 7.16 10.64 -24.42
C ASN A 297 8.11 10.36 -23.24
N SER A 298 8.94 11.34 -22.88
CA SER A 298 9.97 11.22 -21.84
C SER A 298 9.70 12.10 -20.61
N GLU A 299 8.50 12.69 -20.51
CA GLU A 299 8.14 13.60 -19.41
C GLU A 299 7.43 12.90 -18.26
N ILE A 300 7.24 11.57 -18.34
CA ILE A 300 6.55 10.75 -17.34
C ILE A 300 7.41 10.62 -16.08
N VAL A 301 6.94 11.15 -14.96
CA VAL A 301 7.68 11.15 -13.69
C VAL A 301 7.13 10.07 -12.75
N LEU A 302 8.05 9.33 -12.12
CA LEU A 302 7.73 8.45 -10.99
C LEU A 302 7.43 9.32 -9.75
N ALA A 303 6.15 9.55 -9.46
CA ALA A 303 5.73 10.49 -8.42
C ALA A 303 5.76 9.88 -7.01
N VAL A 304 5.30 8.61 -6.89
CA VAL A 304 5.41 7.79 -5.67
C VAL A 304 5.91 6.42 -6.07
N ALA A 305 6.95 5.95 -5.40
CA ALA A 305 7.56 4.67 -5.71
C ALA A 305 7.36 3.66 -4.59
N ASP A 306 7.44 2.38 -4.99
CA ASP A 306 7.62 1.27 -4.07
C ASP A 306 6.43 0.99 -3.14
N ILE A 307 5.19 1.18 -3.58
CA ILE A 307 4.01 0.66 -2.89
C ILE A 307 4.02 -0.87 -3.06
N GLN A 308 4.44 -1.58 -2.01
CA GLN A 308 4.72 -3.01 -2.07
C GLN A 308 3.52 -3.86 -1.72
N ALA A 309 3.00 -4.60 -2.69
CA ALA A 309 2.01 -5.66 -2.50
C ALA A 309 2.69 -7.03 -2.36
N ALA A 310 1.94 -8.04 -1.95
CA ALA A 310 2.43 -9.41 -1.83
C ALA A 310 2.74 -10.06 -3.19
N ASN A 311 2.09 -9.61 -4.26
CA ASN A 311 2.27 -10.11 -5.60
C ASN A 311 2.90 -9.09 -6.56
N GLY A 312 3.53 -8.03 -6.06
CA GLY A 312 4.19 -7.05 -6.93
C GLY A 312 4.39 -5.69 -6.27
N VAL A 313 4.77 -4.71 -7.08
CA VAL A 313 5.03 -3.33 -6.65
C VAL A 313 4.31 -2.35 -7.57
N ILE A 314 3.80 -1.26 -7.00
CA ILE A 314 3.16 -0.17 -7.73
C ILE A 314 4.05 1.08 -7.64
N HIS A 315 4.19 1.75 -8.78
CA HIS A 315 4.77 3.08 -8.89
C HIS A 315 3.73 4.02 -9.48
N LEU A 316 3.35 5.06 -8.73
CA LEU A 316 2.45 6.10 -9.23
C LEU A 316 3.21 7.01 -10.19
N ILE A 317 2.66 7.19 -11.39
CA ILE A 317 3.24 8.02 -12.46
C ILE A 317 2.34 9.20 -12.81
N THR A 318 2.95 10.25 -13.39
CA THR A 318 2.29 11.54 -13.65
C THR A 318 1.51 11.59 -14.96
N GLU A 319 1.77 10.66 -15.88
CA GLU A 319 1.14 10.60 -17.20
C GLU A 319 0.80 9.15 -17.55
N VAL A 320 -0.17 8.95 -18.46
CA VAL A 320 -0.48 7.64 -19.03
C VAL A 320 0.58 7.30 -20.07
N MET A 321 1.22 6.14 -19.96
CA MET A 321 2.18 5.65 -20.96
C MET A 321 1.44 5.14 -22.21
N ILE A 322 1.94 5.50 -23.37
CA ILE A 322 1.36 5.10 -24.65
C ILE A 322 2.34 4.14 -25.36
N PRO A 323 1.87 2.95 -25.82
CA PRO A 323 2.71 2.03 -26.57
C PRO A 323 3.04 2.59 -27.98
N ASP A 324 4.04 2.00 -28.65
CA ASP A 324 4.30 2.29 -30.06
C ASP A 324 3.18 1.71 -30.94
N THR A 325 2.34 2.56 -31.50
CA THR A 325 1.23 2.16 -32.37
C THR A 325 1.64 1.97 -33.83
N THR A 326 2.94 2.07 -34.14
CA THR A 326 3.47 1.95 -35.50
C THR A 326 4.05 0.58 -35.83
N ASN A 327 4.06 -0.37 -34.91
CA ASN A 327 4.56 -1.74 -35.04
C ASN A 327 3.54 -2.69 -35.70
#